data_e2234e525f3f8ae717cbeb42be9fdeaa
#
_entry.id   e2234e525f3f8ae717cbeb42be9fdeaa
#
_cell.length_a   1.000
_cell.length_b   1.000
_cell.length_c   1.000
_cell.angle_alpha   90.00
_cell.angle_beta   90.00
_cell.angle_gamma   90.00
#
_symmetry.space_group_name_H-M   'P 1'
#
loop_
_entity.id
_entity.type
_entity.pdbx_description
1 polymer ?
#
loop_
_entity_poly.entity_id
_entity_poly.type
_entity_poly.pdbx_seq_one_letter_code
_entity_poly.pdbx_strand_id
1 'polypeptide(L)'
;MFARCTRPQLLRVNRPTHIRFDSSTPERTRKWKGSEDQLPFQQYYKSVAVLLGISSAVYAGHSLYTRQQYHDSFVKYELVKKEPVSASSSIFYLKPREASKELDKYKDAWKSGIWNVQFKQPQLQIVRAYTPLPPIEAANSDDPVFRFLIRHDPYGEVSSYLHKLRVGTDIEMRGPNLEYPIPTDVKQVVFMAGGTGIAPALQVAHCMFDGRALDESGKTKRLHILWANRRRDDCSGGISDEIDGSAGKSSSWTDMFFGRTKLAEVIQAQEKGTVVKELEALKTRYPGQITVEYYVNEESSMINEQAVARALSVFDDRFTGTADRAEQRQVIISGPPGFIAYLAGPKEWRSGVEEQGVLARLLAHGLAKNPHNVKVWKV
;
A
#
# COMPACT_ATOMS: atom_id res chain seq x y z
N MET A 1 38.39 35.56 7.30
CA MET A 1 38.32 36.06 5.91
C MET A 1 36.86 36.13 5.51
N PHE A 2 36.34 37.34 5.45
CA PHE A 2 34.93 37.62 5.17
C PHE A 2 34.71 37.66 3.64
N ALA A 3 33.70 36.97 3.14
CA ALA A 3 33.22 37.13 1.79
C ALA A 3 31.82 37.75 1.81
N ARG A 4 31.69 38.88 1.15
CA ARG A 4 30.53 39.78 1.10
C ARG A 4 29.46 39.20 0.18
N CYS A 5 28.24 39.29 0.67
CA CYS A 5 27.00 39.09 -0.08
C CYS A 5 26.69 40.32 -0.94
N THR A 6 26.52 40.17 -2.26
CA THR A 6 26.09 41.22 -3.19
C THR A 6 24.62 41.04 -3.53
N ARG A 7 23.83 42.10 -3.33
CA ARG A 7 22.41 42.24 -3.73
C ARG A 7 22.27 42.45 -5.25
N PRO A 8 21.26 41.91 -5.90
CA PRO A 8 20.90 42.31 -7.27
C PRO A 8 20.06 43.57 -7.28
N GLN A 9 20.35 44.42 -8.28
CA GLN A 9 19.70 45.70 -8.53
C GLN A 9 18.35 45.53 -9.22
N LEU A 10 17.38 46.36 -8.80
CA LEU A 10 16.08 46.55 -9.43
C LEU A 10 16.19 47.33 -10.74
N LEU A 11 15.68 46.81 -11.82
CA LEU A 11 15.50 47.50 -13.09
C LEU A 11 14.26 48.39 -13.04
N ARG A 12 14.46 49.68 -13.28
CA ARG A 12 13.41 50.71 -13.51
C ARG A 12 12.77 50.50 -14.87
N VAL A 13 11.44 50.39 -14.91
CA VAL A 13 10.64 50.47 -16.12
C VAL A 13 10.15 51.89 -16.32
N ASN A 14 10.51 52.50 -17.45
CA ASN A 14 10.10 53.83 -17.91
C ASN A 14 8.61 53.83 -18.31
N ARG A 15 7.91 54.90 -17.92
CA ARG A 15 6.59 55.26 -18.44
C ARG A 15 6.72 56.02 -19.77
N PRO A 16 5.87 55.77 -20.76
CA PRO A 16 5.74 56.68 -21.87
C PRO A 16 4.73 57.78 -21.61
N THR A 17 5.07 58.93 -22.17
CA THR A 17 4.49 60.26 -22.06
C THR A 17 3.18 60.41 -22.86
N HIS A 18 2.40 61.39 -22.38
CA HIS A 18 1.18 61.93 -22.92
C HIS A 18 1.18 62.26 -24.42
N ILE A 19 0.03 61.97 -25.05
CA ILE A 19 -0.40 62.70 -26.26
C ILE A 19 -1.77 63.27 -25.96
N ARG A 20 -1.83 64.64 -26.05
CA ARG A 20 -3.02 65.46 -26.04
C ARG A 20 -3.64 65.49 -27.41
N PHE A 21 -4.94 65.28 -27.54
CA PHE A 21 -5.72 65.79 -28.67
C PHE A 21 -6.91 66.58 -28.16
N ASP A 22 -6.98 67.82 -28.66
CA ASP A 22 -8.01 68.81 -28.44
C ASP A 22 -8.95 68.77 -29.65
N SER A 23 -10.19 68.93 -29.43
CA SER A 23 -11.07 69.84 -30.16
C SER A 23 -12.53 69.40 -30.29
N SER A 24 -13.33 70.29 -29.87
CA SER A 24 -14.58 70.83 -30.41
C SER A 24 -15.90 70.04 -30.22
N THR A 25 -16.67 70.63 -29.43
CA THR A 25 -18.12 70.78 -29.19
C THR A 25 -19.04 70.72 -30.42
N PRO A 26 -20.41 70.77 -30.24
CA PRO A 26 -21.30 69.98 -29.38
C PRO A 26 -22.55 69.49 -30.14
N GLU A 27 -23.13 68.43 -29.72
CA GLU A 27 -24.54 68.18 -30.02
C GLU A 27 -25.30 67.66 -28.80
N ARG A 28 -26.25 68.49 -28.37
CA ARG A 28 -27.20 68.24 -27.27
C ARG A 28 -28.28 67.25 -27.77
N THR A 29 -28.09 66.00 -27.53
CA THR A 29 -29.23 65.09 -27.49
C THR A 29 -29.54 64.73 -26.04
N ARG A 30 -30.69 65.20 -25.53
CA ARG A 30 -31.30 64.78 -24.28
C ARG A 30 -31.61 63.29 -24.39
N LYS A 31 -30.71 62.42 -23.90
CA LYS A 31 -31.08 61.06 -23.58
C LYS A 31 -31.75 61.06 -22.21
N TRP A 32 -32.99 60.64 -22.19
CA TRP A 32 -33.71 60.23 -21.01
C TRP A 32 -32.84 59.24 -20.23
N LYS A 33 -32.44 59.63 -19.01
CA LYS A 33 -31.95 58.70 -18.00
C LYS A 33 -33.17 57.99 -17.43
N GLY A 34 -33.53 56.82 -17.96
CA GLY A 34 -34.33 55.90 -17.22
C GLY A 34 -33.54 55.51 -15.98
N SER A 35 -34.05 55.87 -14.82
CA SER A 35 -33.61 55.29 -13.55
C SER A 35 -33.98 53.83 -13.61
N GLU A 36 -33.02 52.98 -13.89
CA GLU A 36 -33.15 51.55 -13.52
C GLU A 36 -33.14 51.52 -12.01
N ASP A 37 -34.30 51.71 -11.40
CA ASP A 37 -34.56 51.26 -10.02
C ASP A 37 -34.46 49.74 -10.03
N GLN A 38 -33.22 49.23 -9.88
CA GLN A 38 -33.01 47.84 -9.58
C GLN A 38 -33.73 47.57 -8.28
N LEU A 39 -34.83 46.83 -8.38
CA LEU A 39 -35.66 46.41 -7.26
C LEU A 39 -34.77 45.94 -6.10
N PRO A 40 -34.97 46.43 -4.85
CA PRO A 40 -34.16 46.05 -3.68
C PRO A 40 -34.12 44.53 -3.43
N PHE A 41 -35.01 43.79 -4.05
CA PHE A 41 -35.13 42.34 -4.06
C PHE A 41 -33.90 41.65 -4.67
N GLN A 42 -33.33 42.17 -5.73
CA GLN A 42 -32.21 41.53 -6.46
C GLN A 42 -30.88 41.64 -5.66
N GLN A 43 -30.70 42.68 -4.89
CA GLN A 43 -29.53 42.82 -3.98
C GLN A 43 -29.65 41.86 -2.80
N TYR A 44 -30.85 41.64 -2.27
CA TYR A 44 -31.10 40.73 -1.17
C TYR A 44 -30.76 39.27 -1.55
N TYR A 45 -31.17 38.80 -2.73
CA TYR A 45 -30.81 37.45 -3.21
C TYR A 45 -29.33 37.25 -3.43
N LYS A 46 -28.61 38.26 -3.95
CA LYS A 46 -27.15 38.19 -4.07
C LYS A 46 -26.47 38.08 -2.70
N SER A 47 -26.90 38.81 -1.73
CA SER A 47 -26.36 38.76 -0.37
C SER A 47 -26.66 37.42 0.33
N VAL A 48 -27.87 36.90 0.15
CA VAL A 48 -28.26 35.57 0.67
C VAL A 48 -27.46 34.46 -0.01
N ALA A 49 -27.27 34.52 -1.32
CA ALA A 49 -26.46 33.54 -2.06
C ALA A 49 -24.99 33.54 -1.62
N VAL A 50 -24.41 34.72 -1.36
CA VAL A 50 -23.05 34.86 -0.83
C VAL A 50 -22.96 34.27 0.57
N LEU A 51 -23.92 34.56 1.46
CA LEU A 51 -23.93 34.00 2.83
C LEU A 51 -24.07 32.47 2.83
N LEU A 52 -24.92 31.91 1.95
CA LEU A 52 -25.05 30.46 1.78
C LEU A 52 -23.77 29.83 1.22
N GLY A 53 -23.10 30.51 0.28
CA GLY A 53 -21.79 30.09 -0.24
C GLY A 53 -20.71 30.07 0.83
N ILE A 54 -20.63 31.11 1.67
CA ILE A 54 -19.68 31.17 2.78
C ILE A 54 -20.00 30.10 3.83
N SER A 55 -21.26 29.93 4.21
CA SER A 55 -21.65 28.91 5.21
C SER A 55 -21.35 27.48 4.71
N SER A 56 -21.60 27.20 3.44
CA SER A 56 -21.27 25.89 2.85
C SER A 56 -19.76 25.65 2.78
N ALA A 57 -18.96 26.69 2.46
CA ALA A 57 -17.50 26.60 2.45
C ALA A 57 -16.93 26.40 3.86
N VAL A 58 -17.47 27.10 4.86
CA VAL A 58 -17.10 26.93 6.27
C VAL A 58 -17.48 25.53 6.76
N TYR A 59 -18.67 25.04 6.42
CA TYR A 59 -19.10 23.69 6.79
C TYR A 59 -18.22 22.62 6.11
N ALA A 60 -17.92 22.76 4.82
CA ALA A 60 -17.03 21.87 4.12
C ALA A 60 -15.60 21.89 4.71
N GLY A 61 -15.06 23.11 4.98
CA GLY A 61 -13.76 23.26 5.63
C GLY A 61 -13.73 22.64 7.03
N HIS A 62 -14.77 22.86 7.83
CA HIS A 62 -14.91 22.24 9.16
C HIS A 62 -15.03 20.72 9.06
N SER A 63 -15.81 20.20 8.13
CA SER A 63 -15.96 18.76 7.90
C SER A 63 -14.63 18.10 7.46
N LEU A 64 -13.87 18.75 6.58
CA LEU A 64 -12.55 18.28 6.18
C LEU A 64 -11.55 18.35 7.34
N TYR A 65 -11.55 19.44 8.10
CA TYR A 65 -10.69 19.59 9.28
C TYR A 65 -10.98 18.55 10.37
N THR A 66 -12.26 18.33 10.71
CA THR A 66 -12.64 17.30 11.68
C THR A 66 -12.32 15.90 11.19
N ARG A 67 -12.52 15.61 9.88
CA ARG A 67 -12.15 14.33 9.27
C ARG A 67 -10.64 14.09 9.36
N GLN A 68 -9.82 15.10 9.05
CA GLN A 68 -8.36 15.00 9.15
C GLN A 68 -7.90 14.81 10.60
N GLN A 69 -8.46 15.57 11.55
CA GLN A 69 -8.12 15.44 12.97
C GLN A 69 -8.50 14.07 13.55
N TYR A 70 -9.58 13.45 13.05
CA TYR A 70 -10.02 12.11 13.45
C TYR A 70 -9.06 11.02 12.92
N HIS A 71 -8.45 11.21 11.75
CA HIS A 71 -7.43 10.31 11.22
C HIS A 71 -6.10 10.40 11.96
N ASP A 72 -5.78 11.55 12.55
CA ASP A 72 -4.48 11.82 13.17
C ASP A 72 -4.45 11.49 14.68
N SER A 73 -5.59 11.21 15.31
CA SER A 73 -5.66 10.90 16.75
C SER A 73 -5.38 9.42 17.03
N PHE A 74 -4.65 9.15 18.13
CA PHE A 74 -4.51 7.81 18.66
C PHE A 74 -5.77 7.41 19.42
N VAL A 75 -6.30 6.24 19.09
CA VAL A 75 -7.48 5.62 19.73
C VAL A 75 -7.06 4.33 20.42
N LYS A 76 -7.71 3.98 21.53
CA LYS A 76 -7.42 2.78 22.31
C LYS A 76 -8.12 1.57 21.73
N TYR A 77 -7.35 0.53 21.52
CA TYR A 77 -7.81 -0.81 21.13
C TYR A 77 -7.42 -1.82 22.21
N GLU A 78 -8.32 -2.69 22.57
CA GLU A 78 -8.05 -3.76 23.51
C GLU A 78 -7.37 -4.94 22.82
N LEU A 79 -6.27 -5.43 23.38
CA LEU A 79 -5.65 -6.69 22.97
C LEU A 79 -6.50 -7.87 23.50
N VAL A 80 -7.34 -8.45 22.65
CA VAL A 80 -8.27 -9.52 23.04
C VAL A 80 -7.68 -10.92 22.94
N LYS A 81 -6.69 -11.13 22.06
CA LYS A 81 -6.00 -12.41 21.90
C LYS A 81 -4.58 -12.19 21.38
N LYS A 82 -3.67 -13.05 21.78
CA LYS A 82 -2.33 -13.17 21.20
C LYS A 82 -2.07 -14.64 20.86
N GLU A 83 -1.82 -14.92 19.59
CA GLU A 83 -1.63 -16.28 19.07
C GLU A 83 -0.20 -16.42 18.55
N PRO A 84 0.63 -17.31 19.13
CA PRO A 84 1.96 -17.56 18.63
C PRO A 84 1.90 -18.24 17.25
N VAL A 85 2.70 -17.73 16.31
CA VAL A 85 2.87 -18.31 14.97
C VAL A 85 4.19 -19.04 14.87
N SER A 86 5.24 -18.46 15.44
CA SER A 86 6.59 -19.03 15.50
C SER A 86 7.27 -18.60 16.81
N ALA A 87 8.49 -19.04 17.01
CA ALA A 87 9.30 -18.61 18.16
C ALA A 87 9.50 -17.09 18.24
N SER A 88 9.41 -16.38 17.11
CA SER A 88 9.62 -14.93 17.06
C SER A 88 8.41 -14.11 16.63
N SER A 89 7.33 -14.72 16.19
CA SER A 89 6.18 -14.02 15.59
C SER A 89 4.86 -14.45 16.23
N SER A 90 3.95 -13.49 16.42
CA SER A 90 2.60 -13.75 16.92
C SER A 90 1.56 -12.92 16.18
N ILE A 91 0.34 -13.43 16.09
CA ILE A 91 -0.81 -12.65 15.63
C ILE A 91 -1.48 -12.00 16.84
N PHE A 92 -1.62 -10.69 16.77
CA PHE A 92 -2.29 -9.86 17.77
C PHE A 92 -3.69 -9.55 17.29
N TYR A 93 -4.69 -9.76 18.12
CA TYR A 93 -6.09 -9.50 17.85
C TYR A 93 -6.54 -8.28 18.65
N LEU A 94 -6.92 -7.21 17.98
CA LEU A 94 -7.28 -5.94 18.59
C LEU A 94 -8.73 -5.59 18.30
N LYS A 95 -9.45 -5.21 19.35
CA LYS A 95 -10.84 -4.76 19.28
C LYS A 95 -10.92 -3.28 19.65
N PRO A 96 -11.62 -2.43 18.89
CA PRO A 96 -11.83 -1.04 19.28
C PRO A 96 -12.68 -0.95 20.54
N ARG A 97 -12.33 -0.05 21.46
CA ARG A 97 -13.16 0.20 22.67
C ARG A 97 -14.47 0.90 22.31
N GLU A 98 -14.49 1.72 21.26
CA GLU A 98 -15.67 2.43 20.75
C GLU A 98 -15.91 2.00 19.30
N ALA A 99 -16.81 1.03 19.10
CA ALA A 99 -16.92 0.30 17.84
C ALA A 99 -17.50 1.09 16.67
N SER A 100 -18.53 1.92 16.85
CA SER A 100 -19.38 2.32 15.73
C SER A 100 -18.77 3.36 14.77
N LYS A 101 -17.97 4.32 15.27
CA LYS A 101 -17.38 5.37 14.43
C LYS A 101 -15.99 5.02 13.88
N GLU A 102 -15.28 4.15 14.58
CA GLU A 102 -13.91 3.77 14.23
C GLU A 102 -13.82 2.89 12.99
N LEU A 103 -14.84 2.10 12.70
CA LEU A 103 -14.79 1.06 11.69
C LEU A 103 -15.01 1.55 10.26
N ASP A 104 -15.83 2.58 10.09
CA ASP A 104 -16.19 3.07 8.77
C ASP A 104 -14.97 3.59 7.99
N LYS A 105 -14.01 4.20 8.68
CA LYS A 105 -12.77 4.68 8.04
C LYS A 105 -11.91 3.57 7.43
N TYR A 106 -12.01 2.34 7.94
CA TYR A 106 -11.23 1.21 7.43
C TYR A 106 -11.88 0.49 6.24
N LYS A 107 -13.20 0.62 6.05
CA LYS A 107 -13.91 -0.01 4.93
C LYS A 107 -13.36 0.41 3.57
N ASP A 108 -13.07 1.71 3.42
CA ASP A 108 -12.49 2.24 2.18
C ASP A 108 -11.02 1.85 2.02
N ALA A 109 -10.28 1.78 3.12
CA ALA A 109 -8.89 1.36 3.10
C ALA A 109 -8.73 -0.08 2.57
N TRP A 110 -9.58 -1.01 2.99
CA TRP A 110 -9.60 -2.40 2.51
C TRP A 110 -9.82 -2.53 1.00
N LYS A 111 -10.53 -1.57 0.39
CA LYS A 111 -10.78 -1.52 -1.05
C LYS A 111 -9.69 -0.80 -1.83
N SER A 112 -8.91 0.04 -1.16
CA SER A 112 -7.98 0.96 -1.83
C SER A 112 -6.65 0.32 -2.19
N GLY A 113 -6.11 -0.57 -1.34
CA GLY A 113 -4.81 -1.17 -1.58
C GLY A 113 -4.06 -1.54 -0.30
N ILE A 114 -2.75 -1.28 -0.28
CA ILE A 114 -1.89 -1.53 0.88
C ILE A 114 -1.96 -0.35 1.82
N TRP A 115 -2.24 -0.62 3.08
CA TRP A 115 -2.33 0.37 4.13
C TRP A 115 -1.85 -0.17 5.47
N ASN A 116 -1.43 0.73 6.34
CA ASN A 116 -0.97 0.41 7.68
C ASN A 116 -1.67 1.24 8.74
N VAL A 117 -1.45 0.86 9.98
CA VAL A 117 -1.76 1.65 11.16
C VAL A 117 -0.48 1.88 11.95
N GLN A 118 -0.49 2.87 12.82
CA GLN A 118 0.63 3.19 13.68
C GLN A 118 0.30 2.82 15.12
N PHE A 119 1.15 1.99 15.74
CA PHE A 119 1.10 1.69 17.16
C PHE A 119 2.07 2.55 17.92
N LYS A 120 1.66 3.03 19.09
CA LYS A 120 2.45 3.89 19.96
C LYS A 120 2.95 3.12 21.18
N GLN A 121 4.22 3.26 21.45
CA GLN A 121 4.81 2.89 22.74
C GLN A 121 4.73 4.13 23.67
N PRO A 122 3.87 4.10 24.73
CA PRO A 122 3.49 5.32 25.46
C PRO A 122 4.65 5.96 26.23
N GLN A 123 5.55 5.17 26.84
CA GLN A 123 6.62 5.70 27.69
C GLN A 123 7.70 6.43 26.86
N LEU A 124 8.07 5.88 25.69
CA LEU A 124 9.09 6.45 24.83
C LEU A 124 8.51 7.40 23.74
N GLN A 125 7.19 7.48 23.62
CA GLN A 125 6.49 8.24 22.58
C GLN A 125 6.93 7.82 21.14
N ILE A 126 7.38 6.58 20.98
CA ILE A 126 7.81 6.03 19.70
C ILE A 126 6.62 5.38 19.00
N VAL A 127 6.55 5.59 17.69
CA VAL A 127 5.49 5.08 16.81
C VAL A 127 6.09 4.21 15.72
N ARG A 128 5.44 3.06 15.43
CA ARG A 128 5.80 2.17 14.32
C ARG A 128 4.57 1.75 13.54
N ALA A 129 4.75 1.61 12.23
CA ALA A 129 3.73 1.14 11.31
C ALA A 129 3.59 -0.39 11.38
N TYR A 130 2.33 -0.86 11.34
CA TYR A 130 1.99 -2.28 11.26
C TYR A 130 0.83 -2.46 10.27
N THR A 131 0.97 -3.45 9.41
CA THR A 131 -0.02 -3.78 8.39
C THR A 131 -1.01 -4.80 8.94
N PRO A 132 -2.31 -4.52 8.97
CA PRO A 132 -3.31 -5.49 9.41
C PRO A 132 -3.48 -6.61 8.39
N LEU A 133 -3.72 -7.82 8.89
CA LEU A 133 -4.17 -8.95 8.08
C LEU A 133 -5.62 -8.75 7.66
N PRO A 134 -6.04 -9.21 6.47
CA PRO A 134 -7.43 -9.14 6.04
C PRO A 134 -8.39 -9.78 7.04
N PRO A 135 -9.66 -9.33 7.09
CA PRO A 135 -10.67 -9.93 7.93
C PRO A 135 -10.92 -11.39 7.49
N ILE A 136 -11.17 -12.28 8.47
CA ILE A 136 -11.63 -13.64 8.19
C ILE A 136 -13.15 -13.59 8.04
N GLU A 137 -13.70 -14.12 6.95
CA GLU A 137 -15.14 -14.10 6.64
C GLU A 137 -16.03 -14.70 7.73
N ALA A 138 -15.49 -15.58 8.57
CA ALA A 138 -16.22 -16.20 9.68
C ALA A 138 -16.37 -15.28 10.90
N ALA A 139 -15.71 -14.12 10.95
CA ALA A 139 -15.87 -13.15 12.04
C ALA A 139 -17.19 -12.39 11.80
N ASN A 140 -18.16 -12.55 12.71
CA ASN A 140 -19.41 -11.82 12.70
C ASN A 140 -19.16 -10.34 12.49
N SER A 141 -19.84 -9.74 11.52
CA SER A 141 -19.69 -8.33 11.11
C SER A 141 -19.93 -7.32 12.24
N ASP A 142 -20.58 -7.75 13.32
CA ASP A 142 -20.95 -6.90 14.47
C ASP A 142 -19.82 -6.72 15.49
N ASP A 143 -18.73 -7.51 15.39
CA ASP A 143 -17.61 -7.46 16.33
C ASP A 143 -16.25 -7.47 15.61
N PRO A 144 -15.88 -6.35 14.99
CA PRO A 144 -14.67 -6.27 14.16
C PRO A 144 -13.41 -6.37 14.99
N VAL A 145 -12.61 -7.35 14.67
CA VAL A 145 -11.31 -7.60 15.27
C VAL A 145 -10.22 -7.40 14.23
N PHE A 146 -9.32 -6.46 14.49
CA PHE A 146 -8.13 -6.29 13.67
C PHE A 146 -7.05 -7.30 14.06
N ARG A 147 -6.39 -7.88 13.08
CA ARG A 147 -5.33 -8.87 13.27
C ARG A 147 -4.01 -8.34 12.71
N PHE A 148 -2.93 -8.53 13.46
CA PHE A 148 -1.60 -8.06 13.06
C PHE A 148 -0.58 -9.16 13.29
N LEU A 149 0.14 -9.55 12.24
CA LEU A 149 1.31 -10.42 12.34
C LEU A 149 2.51 -9.58 12.77
N ILE A 150 2.91 -9.72 14.03
CA ILE A 150 3.99 -8.94 14.63
C ILE A 150 5.15 -9.83 15.00
N ARG A 151 6.33 -9.53 14.43
CA ARG A 151 7.57 -10.18 14.82
C ARG A 151 8.19 -9.46 16.02
N HIS A 152 8.66 -10.19 16.97
CA HIS A 152 9.49 -9.69 18.06
C HIS A 152 10.89 -9.38 17.51
N ASP A 153 11.23 -8.11 17.49
CA ASP A 153 12.61 -7.64 17.27
C ASP A 153 13.21 -7.32 18.64
N PRO A 154 14.30 -8.03 19.07
CA PRO A 154 14.92 -7.77 20.37
C PRO A 154 15.42 -6.34 20.54
N TYR A 155 15.74 -5.67 19.44
CA TYR A 155 16.20 -4.26 19.42
C TYR A 155 15.07 -3.27 19.07
N GLY A 156 13.89 -3.77 18.75
CA GLY A 156 12.73 -2.96 18.38
C GLY A 156 11.91 -2.56 19.60
N GLU A 157 11.87 -1.26 19.93
CA GLU A 157 11.22 -0.73 21.13
C GLU A 157 9.73 -1.03 21.15
N VAL A 158 9.04 -0.83 20.02
CA VAL A 158 7.58 -1.02 19.92
C VAL A 158 7.24 -2.50 19.88
N SER A 159 7.92 -3.31 19.07
CA SER A 159 7.66 -4.75 18.99
C SER A 159 7.91 -5.46 20.32
N SER A 160 9.00 -5.10 21.02
CA SER A 160 9.31 -5.63 22.35
C SER A 160 8.27 -5.20 23.39
N TYR A 161 7.78 -3.97 23.33
CA TYR A 161 6.68 -3.49 24.17
C TYR A 161 5.41 -4.33 23.93
N LEU A 162 4.98 -4.46 22.67
CA LEU A 162 3.77 -5.20 22.30
C LEU A 162 3.83 -6.66 22.75
N HIS A 163 4.97 -7.33 22.56
CA HIS A 163 5.14 -8.72 22.97
C HIS A 163 5.09 -8.94 24.49
N LYS A 164 5.38 -7.90 25.30
CA LYS A 164 5.26 -7.95 26.78
C LYS A 164 3.84 -7.71 27.29
N LEU A 165 2.95 -7.14 26.46
CA LEU A 165 1.58 -6.84 26.87
C LEU A 165 0.80 -8.12 27.16
N ARG A 166 -0.07 -8.02 28.17
CA ARG A 166 -1.04 -9.06 28.50
C ARG A 166 -2.35 -8.82 27.75
N VAL A 167 -3.09 -9.88 27.49
CA VAL A 167 -4.48 -9.80 26.99
C VAL A 167 -5.30 -8.92 27.95
N GLY A 168 -6.19 -8.10 27.42
CA GLY A 168 -6.95 -7.08 28.15
C GLY A 168 -6.27 -5.70 28.22
N THR A 169 -5.01 -5.57 27.77
CA THR A 169 -4.30 -4.28 27.78
C THR A 169 -4.71 -3.43 26.59
N ASP A 170 -4.81 -2.11 26.80
CA ASP A 170 -5.06 -1.15 25.72
C ASP A 170 -3.79 -0.82 24.94
N ILE A 171 -3.92 -0.77 23.62
CA ILE A 171 -2.90 -0.34 22.67
C ILE A 171 -3.40 0.92 21.98
N GLU A 172 -2.59 1.97 21.95
CA GLU A 172 -2.87 3.19 21.21
C GLU A 172 -2.53 2.98 19.72
N MET A 173 -3.55 3.11 18.86
CA MET A 173 -3.45 2.93 17.41
C MET A 173 -4.05 4.12 16.67
N ARG A 174 -3.44 4.53 15.57
CA ARG A 174 -4.02 5.50 14.62
C ARG A 174 -3.86 5.04 13.18
N GLY A 175 -4.73 5.51 12.30
CA GLY A 175 -4.79 5.17 10.89
C GLY A 175 -6.24 5.08 10.43
N PRO A 176 -6.50 4.56 9.23
CA PRO A 176 -5.56 3.93 8.28
C PRO A 176 -4.66 4.92 7.57
N ASN A 177 -3.42 4.53 7.27
CA ASN A 177 -2.51 5.27 6.41
C ASN A 177 -2.36 4.49 5.11
N LEU A 178 -2.87 5.01 4.00
CA LEU A 178 -2.71 4.38 2.69
C LEU A 178 -1.26 4.51 2.25
N GLU A 179 -0.60 3.38 2.01
CA GLU A 179 0.80 3.29 1.63
C GLU A 179 0.93 3.15 0.11
N TYR A 180 0.10 2.30 -0.48
CA TYR A 180 0.07 2.09 -1.91
C TYR A 180 -1.35 1.80 -2.42
N PRO A 181 -1.94 2.69 -3.25
CA PRO A 181 -3.21 2.43 -3.90
C PRO A 181 -3.02 1.42 -5.04
N ILE A 182 -3.71 0.28 -4.98
CA ILE A 182 -3.68 -0.70 -6.05
C ILE A 182 -4.64 -0.25 -7.16
N PRO A 183 -4.14 -0.09 -8.42
CA PRO A 183 -5.00 0.26 -9.55
C PRO A 183 -6.17 -0.71 -9.72
N THR A 184 -7.32 -0.20 -10.14
CA THR A 184 -8.53 -1.03 -10.31
C THR A 184 -8.41 -2.03 -11.45
N ASP A 185 -7.63 -1.69 -12.47
CA ASP A 185 -7.37 -2.45 -13.67
C ASP A 185 -6.17 -3.40 -13.56
N VAL A 186 -5.50 -3.47 -12.38
CA VAL A 186 -4.39 -4.39 -12.16
C VAL A 186 -4.83 -5.85 -12.40
N LYS A 187 -4.07 -6.57 -13.22
CA LYS A 187 -4.35 -7.97 -13.57
C LYS A 187 -3.31 -8.93 -13.03
N GLN A 188 -2.06 -8.51 -12.97
CA GLN A 188 -0.96 -9.39 -12.58
C GLN A 188 -0.07 -8.71 -11.56
N VAL A 189 0.14 -9.37 -10.42
CA VAL A 189 1.05 -8.91 -9.36
C VAL A 189 2.03 -10.01 -9.02
N VAL A 190 3.31 -9.68 -9.02
CA VAL A 190 4.36 -10.46 -8.37
C VAL A 190 4.70 -9.78 -7.06
N PHE A 191 4.49 -10.47 -5.96
CA PHE A 191 4.73 -9.94 -4.62
C PHE A 191 5.90 -10.67 -3.97
N MET A 192 6.95 -9.94 -3.60
CA MET A 192 8.10 -10.48 -2.89
C MET A 192 8.01 -10.06 -1.43
N ALA A 193 7.72 -11.01 -0.56
CA ALA A 193 7.49 -10.82 0.87
C ALA A 193 8.66 -11.33 1.71
N GLY A 194 9.18 -10.51 2.63
CA GLY A 194 10.17 -10.90 3.62
C GLY A 194 9.56 -10.99 5.02
N GLY A 195 9.45 -12.19 5.60
CA GLY A 195 8.89 -12.38 6.95
C GLY A 195 7.47 -11.82 7.08
N THR A 196 7.27 -10.85 7.98
CA THR A 196 5.97 -10.17 8.18
C THR A 196 5.50 -9.33 6.99
N GLY A 197 6.34 -9.10 5.98
CA GLY A 197 5.95 -8.51 4.71
C GLY A 197 4.89 -9.32 3.94
N ILE A 198 4.53 -10.51 4.42
CA ILE A 198 3.39 -11.29 3.91
C ILE A 198 2.04 -10.59 4.21
N ALA A 199 1.95 -9.77 5.26
CA ALA A 199 0.70 -9.06 5.58
C ALA A 199 0.25 -8.10 4.46
N PRO A 200 1.10 -7.23 3.90
CA PRO A 200 0.76 -6.48 2.69
C PRO A 200 0.40 -7.36 1.49
N ALA A 201 1.04 -8.53 1.30
CA ALA A 201 0.68 -9.44 0.22
C ALA A 201 -0.75 -9.98 0.36
N LEU A 202 -1.17 -10.28 1.59
CA LEU A 202 -2.53 -10.70 1.89
C LEU A 202 -3.54 -9.54 1.68
N GLN A 203 -3.16 -8.28 1.97
CA GLN A 203 -3.98 -7.12 1.61
C GLN A 203 -4.14 -6.96 0.10
N VAL A 204 -3.07 -7.20 -0.68
CA VAL A 204 -3.14 -7.22 -2.14
C VAL A 204 -4.12 -8.30 -2.61
N ALA A 205 -4.02 -9.52 -2.08
CA ALA A 205 -4.94 -10.60 -2.40
C ALA A 205 -6.40 -10.18 -2.10
N HIS A 206 -6.66 -9.66 -0.90
CA HIS A 206 -7.98 -9.18 -0.51
C HIS A 206 -8.50 -8.07 -1.44
N CYS A 207 -7.67 -7.06 -1.75
CA CYS A 207 -8.04 -5.96 -2.62
C CYS A 207 -8.33 -6.42 -4.06
N MET A 208 -7.55 -7.37 -4.58
CA MET A 208 -7.71 -7.88 -5.95
C MET A 208 -8.93 -8.80 -6.11
N PHE A 209 -9.23 -9.63 -5.11
CA PHE A 209 -10.17 -10.73 -5.24
C PHE A 209 -11.45 -10.56 -4.39
N ASP A 210 -11.34 -10.06 -3.15
CA ASP A 210 -12.48 -9.98 -2.22
C ASP A 210 -13.03 -8.56 -2.07
N GLY A 211 -12.17 -7.56 -2.04
CA GLY A 211 -12.52 -6.17 -1.67
C GLY A 211 -13.22 -5.36 -2.76
N ARG A 212 -13.21 -5.82 -4.01
CA ARG A 212 -13.82 -5.14 -5.16
C ARG A 212 -14.84 -6.06 -5.81
N ALA A 213 -15.91 -5.47 -6.33
CA ALA A 213 -16.87 -6.23 -7.12
C ALA A 213 -16.14 -6.93 -8.27
N LEU A 214 -16.30 -8.26 -8.35
CA LEU A 214 -15.72 -9.05 -9.43
C LEU A 214 -16.39 -8.61 -10.71
N ASP A 215 -15.65 -7.91 -11.57
CA ASP A 215 -16.06 -7.73 -12.96
C ASP A 215 -15.85 -9.07 -13.71
N GLU A 216 -16.44 -9.18 -14.89
CA GLU A 216 -16.28 -10.38 -15.74
C GLU A 216 -14.81 -10.68 -16.08
N SER A 217 -13.91 -9.70 -15.90
CA SER A 217 -12.46 -9.84 -16.07
C SER A 217 -11.74 -10.47 -14.87
N GLY A 218 -12.43 -10.68 -13.74
CA GLY A 218 -11.84 -11.24 -12.50
C GLY A 218 -11.13 -12.58 -12.67
N LYS A 219 -11.57 -13.39 -13.64
CA LYS A 219 -10.92 -14.67 -13.98
C LYS A 219 -9.50 -14.54 -14.56
N THR A 220 -9.10 -13.35 -14.95
CA THR A 220 -7.76 -13.10 -15.54
C THR A 220 -6.76 -12.54 -14.55
N LYS A 221 -7.18 -12.21 -13.31
CA LYS A 221 -6.27 -11.68 -12.27
C LYS A 221 -5.36 -12.79 -11.75
N ARG A 222 -4.08 -12.47 -11.56
CA ARG A 222 -3.08 -13.39 -11.02
C ARG A 222 -2.22 -12.69 -9.96
N LEU A 223 -2.00 -13.36 -8.86
CA LEU A 223 -1.09 -12.96 -7.80
C LEU A 223 -0.08 -14.07 -7.57
N HIS A 224 1.18 -13.77 -7.78
CA HIS A 224 2.29 -14.68 -7.49
C HIS A 224 3.09 -14.14 -6.31
N ILE A 225 3.20 -14.92 -5.22
CA ILE A 225 3.85 -14.52 -3.98
C ILE A 225 5.15 -15.33 -3.81
N LEU A 226 6.28 -14.65 -3.66
CA LEU A 226 7.54 -15.23 -3.19
C LEU A 226 7.71 -14.84 -1.73
N TRP A 227 7.57 -15.81 -0.81
CA TRP A 227 7.64 -15.53 0.62
C TRP A 227 8.92 -16.08 1.24
N ALA A 228 9.84 -15.15 1.59
CA ALA A 228 11.12 -15.46 2.21
C ALA A 228 11.04 -15.34 3.74
N ASN A 229 11.50 -16.38 4.43
CA ASN A 229 11.53 -16.47 5.88
C ASN A 229 12.92 -16.85 6.37
N ARG A 230 13.25 -16.51 7.61
CA ARG A 230 14.51 -16.97 8.22
C ARG A 230 14.44 -18.42 8.63
N ARG A 231 13.31 -18.84 9.19
CA ARG A 231 13.06 -20.16 9.75
C ARG A 231 11.83 -20.78 9.13
N ARG A 232 11.80 -22.11 9.12
CA ARG A 232 10.65 -22.87 8.66
C ARG A 232 9.42 -22.68 9.54
N ASP A 233 9.60 -22.47 10.85
CA ASP A 233 8.50 -22.25 11.80
C ASP A 233 7.68 -20.98 11.47
N ASP A 234 8.26 -19.97 10.81
CA ASP A 234 7.52 -18.78 10.34
C ASP A 234 6.52 -19.12 9.22
N CYS A 235 6.74 -20.22 8.47
CA CYS A 235 5.89 -20.70 7.37
C CYS A 235 5.65 -22.22 7.43
N SER A 236 5.39 -22.74 8.64
CA SER A 236 5.20 -24.17 8.91
C SER A 236 4.19 -24.80 7.96
N GLY A 237 4.55 -25.95 7.36
CA GLY A 237 3.71 -26.71 6.43
C GLY A 237 3.49 -26.05 5.07
N GLY A 238 4.20 -24.94 4.74
CA GLY A 238 4.13 -24.27 3.45
C GLY A 238 4.94 -25.04 2.38
N ILE A 239 4.29 -25.40 1.30
CA ILE A 239 4.88 -26.08 0.13
C ILE A 239 4.72 -25.17 -1.08
N SER A 240 5.84 -24.93 -1.80
CA SER A 240 5.84 -24.10 -3.00
C SER A 240 5.02 -24.72 -4.12
N ASP A 241 4.23 -23.87 -4.78
CA ASP A 241 3.48 -24.26 -5.96
C ASP A 241 4.43 -24.36 -7.18
N GLU A 242 4.13 -25.29 -8.10
CA GLU A 242 4.82 -25.35 -9.38
C GLU A 242 4.29 -24.25 -10.31
N ILE A 243 5.20 -23.52 -10.95
CA ILE A 243 4.83 -22.53 -11.97
C ILE A 243 4.72 -23.27 -13.30
N ASP A 244 3.52 -23.33 -13.88
CA ASP A 244 3.30 -23.86 -15.23
C ASP A 244 4.15 -23.07 -16.23
N GLY A 245 5.14 -23.74 -16.82
CA GLY A 245 6.07 -23.17 -17.80
C GLY A 245 7.54 -23.44 -17.54
N SER A 246 7.92 -23.89 -16.35
CA SER A 246 9.29 -24.34 -16.06
C SER A 246 9.50 -25.83 -16.32
N ALA A 247 8.95 -26.38 -17.43
CA ALA A 247 9.37 -27.68 -17.98
C ALA A 247 10.82 -27.64 -18.50
N GLY A 248 11.64 -26.75 -18.02
CA GLY A 248 13.07 -26.63 -18.21
C GLY A 248 13.79 -27.26 -17.03
N LYS A 249 13.93 -28.60 -17.13
CA LYS A 249 14.93 -29.42 -16.44
C LYS A 249 16.07 -28.65 -15.80
N SER A 250 15.91 -28.24 -14.55
CA SER A 250 17.01 -28.15 -13.62
C SER A 250 16.92 -29.37 -12.69
N SER A 251 17.02 -30.55 -13.28
CA SER A 251 17.41 -31.73 -12.55
C SER A 251 18.91 -31.66 -12.32
N SER A 252 19.31 -30.94 -11.26
CA SER A 252 20.60 -31.19 -10.69
C SER A 252 20.59 -32.65 -10.23
N TRP A 253 21.55 -33.42 -10.69
CA TRP A 253 21.78 -34.82 -10.32
C TRP A 253 21.74 -35.08 -8.82
N THR A 254 22.11 -34.07 -8.06
CA THR A 254 22.09 -34.01 -6.58
C THR A 254 20.69 -33.93 -6.00
N ASP A 255 19.71 -33.27 -6.66
CA ASP A 255 18.32 -33.15 -6.19
C ASP A 255 17.55 -34.49 -6.26
N MET A 256 17.95 -35.38 -7.15
CA MET A 256 17.32 -36.68 -7.36
C MET A 256 17.75 -37.74 -6.34
N PHE A 257 18.94 -37.58 -5.73
CA PHE A 257 19.50 -38.59 -4.83
C PHE A 257 19.39 -38.24 -3.34
N PHE A 258 19.22 -36.99 -2.94
CA PHE A 258 19.34 -36.57 -1.54
C PHE A 258 18.24 -35.67 -0.97
N GLY A 259 16.97 -35.88 -1.30
CA GLY A 259 16.08 -35.43 -0.25
C GLY A 259 14.97 -34.43 -0.50
N ARG A 260 14.69 -33.92 -1.72
CA ARG A 260 13.48 -33.11 -1.92
C ARG A 260 12.19 -33.87 -1.57
N THR A 261 12.11 -35.15 -1.94
CA THR A 261 10.97 -36.03 -1.60
C THR A 261 10.83 -36.24 -0.09
N LYS A 262 11.91 -36.54 0.62
CA LYS A 262 11.85 -36.70 2.09
C LYS A 262 11.58 -35.39 2.83
N LEU A 263 12.15 -34.29 2.38
CA LEU A 263 11.88 -32.98 2.97
C LEU A 263 10.42 -32.55 2.71
N ALA A 264 9.90 -32.76 1.50
CA ALA A 264 8.52 -32.49 1.16
C ALA A 264 7.54 -33.36 2.00
N GLU A 265 7.85 -34.64 2.18
CA GLU A 265 7.06 -35.55 3.04
C GLU A 265 7.06 -35.10 4.50
N VAL A 266 8.22 -34.69 5.04
CA VAL A 266 8.34 -34.15 6.41
C VAL A 266 7.57 -32.84 6.57
N ILE A 267 7.68 -31.94 5.61
CA ILE A 267 6.92 -30.66 5.62
C ILE A 267 5.42 -30.94 5.49
N GLN A 268 5.01 -31.90 4.68
CA GLN A 268 3.61 -32.27 4.48
C GLN A 268 2.98 -32.90 5.75
N ALA A 269 3.80 -33.60 6.56
CA ALA A 269 3.39 -34.14 7.86
C ALA A 269 3.33 -33.07 8.97
N GLN A 270 3.90 -31.91 8.74
CA GLN A 270 3.89 -30.81 9.72
C GLN A 270 2.56 -30.06 9.67
N GLU A 271 2.02 -29.74 10.85
CA GLU A 271 0.80 -28.91 10.92
C GLU A 271 1.04 -27.55 10.28
N LYS A 272 0.13 -27.15 9.36
CA LYS A 272 0.21 -25.83 8.68
C LYS A 272 0.02 -24.70 9.68
N GLY A 273 0.93 -23.74 9.68
CA GLY A 273 0.82 -22.51 10.46
C GLY A 273 -0.37 -21.65 10.02
N THR A 274 -0.81 -20.72 10.89
CA THR A 274 -2.01 -19.90 10.65
C THR A 274 -1.95 -19.13 9.33
N VAL A 275 -0.82 -18.47 9.02
CA VAL A 275 -0.66 -17.71 7.77
C VAL A 275 -0.66 -18.63 6.55
N VAL A 276 -0.05 -19.81 6.65
CA VAL A 276 -0.06 -20.80 5.57
C VAL A 276 -1.48 -21.31 5.32
N LYS A 277 -2.25 -21.59 6.39
CA LYS A 277 -3.67 -21.99 6.29
C LYS A 277 -4.49 -20.92 5.54
N GLU A 278 -4.25 -19.62 5.81
CA GLU A 278 -4.92 -18.52 5.11
C GLU A 278 -4.54 -18.47 3.62
N LEU A 279 -3.27 -18.63 3.28
CA LEU A 279 -2.81 -18.69 1.88
C LEU A 279 -3.42 -19.88 1.14
N GLU A 280 -3.48 -21.04 1.76
CA GLU A 280 -4.10 -22.24 1.16
C GLU A 280 -5.62 -22.06 0.98
N ALA A 281 -6.31 -21.43 1.92
CA ALA A 281 -7.73 -21.07 1.79
C ALA A 281 -7.96 -20.12 0.60
N LEU A 282 -7.10 -19.11 0.42
CA LEU A 282 -7.15 -18.22 -0.72
C LEU A 282 -6.91 -18.97 -2.06
N LYS A 283 -5.92 -19.87 -2.11
CA LYS A 283 -5.66 -20.70 -3.29
C LYS A 283 -6.84 -21.61 -3.63
N THR A 284 -7.50 -22.17 -2.61
CA THR A 284 -8.72 -22.99 -2.78
C THR A 284 -9.88 -22.16 -3.31
N ARG A 285 -10.04 -20.92 -2.84
CA ARG A 285 -11.11 -20.00 -3.28
C ARG A 285 -10.88 -19.48 -4.70
N TYR A 286 -9.62 -19.22 -5.06
CA TYR A 286 -9.20 -18.64 -6.36
C TYR A 286 -8.22 -19.56 -7.08
N PRO A 287 -8.66 -20.74 -7.54
CA PRO A 287 -7.79 -21.76 -8.13
C PRO A 287 -7.10 -21.25 -9.39
N GLY A 288 -5.78 -21.43 -9.46
CA GLY A 288 -4.95 -21.01 -10.59
C GLY A 288 -4.70 -19.49 -10.68
N GLN A 289 -5.26 -18.69 -9.77
CA GLN A 289 -5.06 -17.24 -9.76
C GLN A 289 -4.04 -16.81 -8.70
N ILE A 290 -3.86 -17.57 -7.63
CA ILE A 290 -2.90 -17.30 -6.56
C ILE A 290 -1.90 -18.45 -6.49
N THR A 291 -0.62 -18.12 -6.54
CA THR A 291 0.49 -19.07 -6.38
C THR A 291 1.49 -18.55 -5.36
N VAL A 292 2.09 -19.45 -4.58
CA VAL A 292 3.02 -19.11 -3.49
C VAL A 292 4.27 -19.96 -3.57
N GLU A 293 5.43 -19.32 -3.61
CA GLU A 293 6.73 -19.96 -3.44
C GLU A 293 7.29 -19.62 -2.05
N TYR A 294 7.76 -20.63 -1.31
CA TYR A 294 8.36 -20.47 0.01
C TYR A 294 9.87 -20.57 -0.06
N TYR A 295 10.56 -19.61 0.52
CA TYR A 295 12.02 -19.54 0.63
C TYR A 295 12.41 -19.49 2.10
N VAL A 296 13.30 -20.37 2.54
CA VAL A 296 13.69 -20.48 3.95
C VAL A 296 15.20 -20.47 4.07
N ASN A 297 15.74 -19.45 4.74
CA ASN A 297 17.20 -19.25 4.82
C ASN A 297 17.92 -20.41 5.53
N GLU A 298 17.33 -20.97 6.59
CA GLU A 298 17.93 -22.15 7.29
C GLU A 298 17.98 -23.40 6.42
N GLU A 299 17.18 -23.47 5.35
CA GLU A 299 17.20 -24.53 4.34
C GLU A 299 18.06 -24.15 3.12
N SER A 300 18.86 -23.10 3.23
CA SER A 300 19.68 -22.55 2.14
C SER A 300 18.88 -22.13 0.90
N SER A 301 17.59 -21.84 1.07
CA SER A 301 16.68 -21.40 0.02
C SER A 301 16.48 -19.89 0.10
N MET A 302 16.84 -19.17 -0.96
CA MET A 302 16.75 -17.70 -1.03
C MET A 302 16.17 -17.25 -2.37
N ILE A 303 15.48 -16.10 -2.37
CA ILE A 303 15.05 -15.45 -3.60
C ILE A 303 16.28 -14.89 -4.31
N ASN A 304 16.79 -15.61 -5.29
CA ASN A 304 17.93 -15.24 -6.13
C ASN A 304 17.46 -14.66 -7.48
N GLU A 305 18.41 -14.25 -8.34
CA GLU A 305 18.11 -13.72 -9.67
C GLU A 305 17.27 -14.66 -10.53
N GLN A 306 17.54 -15.97 -10.44
CA GLN A 306 16.79 -16.99 -11.21
C GLN A 306 15.34 -17.10 -10.72
N ALA A 307 15.12 -17.03 -9.40
CA ALA A 307 13.79 -17.04 -8.81
C ALA A 307 12.98 -15.80 -9.25
N VAL A 308 13.62 -14.62 -9.20
CA VAL A 308 13.00 -13.37 -9.68
C VAL A 308 12.68 -13.45 -11.16
N ALA A 309 13.62 -13.97 -11.98
CA ALA A 309 13.41 -14.14 -13.41
C ALA A 309 12.23 -15.06 -13.72
N ARG A 310 12.13 -16.21 -13.01
CA ARG A 310 10.98 -17.11 -13.14
C ARG A 310 9.68 -16.43 -12.74
N ALA A 311 9.66 -15.74 -11.60
CA ALA A 311 8.48 -15.03 -11.13
C ALA A 311 8.00 -13.98 -12.14
N LEU A 312 8.93 -13.25 -12.76
CA LEU A 312 8.59 -12.28 -13.79
C LEU A 312 8.12 -12.92 -15.10
N SER A 313 8.55 -14.15 -15.41
CA SER A 313 8.09 -14.88 -16.60
C SER A 313 6.61 -15.33 -16.52
N VAL A 314 6.03 -15.31 -15.30
CA VAL A 314 4.60 -15.55 -15.08
C VAL A 314 3.74 -14.44 -15.71
N PHE A 315 4.31 -13.26 -15.96
CA PHE A 315 3.65 -12.22 -16.74
C PHE A 315 3.48 -12.68 -18.21
N ASP A 316 2.33 -13.26 -18.50
CA ASP A 316 2.02 -13.85 -19.80
C ASP A 316 2.07 -12.81 -20.93
N ASP A 317 2.94 -13.05 -21.93
CA ASP A 317 3.09 -12.21 -23.13
C ASP A 317 1.84 -12.20 -24.03
N ARG A 318 0.88 -13.13 -23.86
CA ARG A 318 -0.37 -13.21 -24.64
C ARG A 318 -1.28 -11.99 -24.47
N PHE A 319 -1.01 -11.13 -23.50
CA PHE A 319 -1.74 -9.90 -23.26
C PHE A 319 -1.04 -8.63 -23.79
N THR A 320 0.03 -8.77 -24.58
CA THR A 320 0.81 -7.66 -25.14
C THR A 320 0.15 -7.05 -26.37
N GLY A 321 -0.96 -6.39 -26.21
CA GLY A 321 -1.52 -5.52 -27.25
C GLY A 321 -1.69 -4.11 -26.68
N THR A 322 -0.88 -3.17 -27.14
CA THR A 322 -0.88 -1.70 -26.91
C THR A 322 -0.17 -1.18 -25.66
N ALA A 323 0.50 -0.05 -25.82
CA ALA A 323 1.44 0.61 -24.91
C ALA A 323 0.88 1.08 -23.53
N ASP A 324 -0.43 1.04 -23.33
CA ASP A 324 -1.12 1.57 -22.11
C ASP A 324 -1.19 0.58 -20.93
N ARG A 325 -0.50 -0.56 -20.98
CA ARG A 325 -0.73 -1.66 -20.03
C ARG A 325 0.30 -1.83 -18.91
N ALA A 326 1.22 -0.88 -18.72
CA ALA A 326 2.18 -0.93 -17.60
C ALA A 326 1.50 -0.94 -16.22
N GLU A 327 0.32 -0.33 -16.11
CA GLU A 327 -0.43 -0.30 -14.85
C GLU A 327 -1.07 -1.63 -14.48
N GLN A 328 -1.28 -2.52 -15.46
CA GLN A 328 -1.89 -3.83 -15.23
C GLN A 328 -0.93 -4.88 -14.66
N ARG A 329 0.39 -4.61 -14.67
CA ARG A 329 1.44 -5.50 -14.18
C ARG A 329 2.28 -4.82 -13.11
N GLN A 330 2.39 -5.41 -11.94
CA GLN A 330 3.08 -4.79 -10.82
C GLN A 330 3.99 -5.77 -10.10
N VAL A 331 5.15 -5.28 -9.68
CA VAL A 331 6.05 -5.96 -8.74
C VAL A 331 6.04 -5.18 -7.45
N ILE A 332 5.70 -5.85 -6.36
CA ILE A 332 5.63 -5.23 -5.04
C ILE A 332 6.59 -5.97 -4.11
N ILE A 333 7.35 -5.22 -3.33
CA ILE A 333 8.33 -5.78 -2.40
C ILE A 333 8.05 -5.21 -1.02
N SER A 334 7.89 -6.10 -0.04
CA SER A 334 7.69 -5.72 1.35
C SER A 334 8.49 -6.60 2.29
N GLY A 335 9.04 -6.02 3.33
CA GLY A 335 9.81 -6.74 4.32
C GLY A 335 10.82 -5.87 5.07
N PRO A 336 11.74 -6.48 5.83
CA PRO A 336 12.79 -5.76 6.52
C PRO A 336 13.66 -4.94 5.57
N PRO A 337 14.25 -3.80 6.03
CA PRO A 337 15.06 -2.92 5.17
C PRO A 337 16.16 -3.64 4.40
N GLY A 338 16.84 -4.62 4.99
CA GLY A 338 17.87 -5.41 4.32
C GLY A 338 17.34 -6.30 3.20
N PHE A 339 16.11 -6.82 3.32
CA PHE A 339 15.45 -7.59 2.28
C PHE A 339 15.06 -6.70 1.08
N ILE A 340 14.48 -5.54 1.37
CA ILE A 340 14.14 -4.54 0.35
C ILE A 340 15.41 -4.05 -0.37
N ALA A 341 16.47 -3.73 0.40
CA ALA A 341 17.74 -3.28 -0.16
C ALA A 341 18.40 -4.34 -1.05
N TYR A 342 18.31 -5.60 -0.68
CA TYR A 342 18.83 -6.71 -1.48
C TYR A 342 18.11 -6.84 -2.83
N LEU A 343 16.78 -6.81 -2.85
CA LEU A 343 15.99 -7.03 -4.07
C LEU A 343 15.87 -5.77 -4.94
N ALA A 344 15.62 -4.62 -4.33
CA ALA A 344 15.24 -3.40 -5.04
C ALA A 344 16.17 -2.21 -4.78
N GLY A 345 17.26 -2.40 -4.00
CA GLY A 345 18.07 -1.28 -3.52
C GLY A 345 17.41 -0.51 -2.38
N PRO A 346 18.14 0.41 -1.72
CA PRO A 346 17.60 1.19 -0.63
C PRO A 346 16.44 2.07 -1.11
N LYS A 347 15.55 2.46 -0.18
CA LYS A 347 14.50 3.47 -0.42
C LYS A 347 15.14 4.86 -0.44
N GLU A 348 15.75 5.24 -1.56
CA GLU A 348 16.36 6.55 -1.76
C GLU A 348 15.62 7.31 -2.86
N TRP A 349 15.35 8.59 -2.61
CA TRP A 349 14.73 9.48 -3.59
C TRP A 349 15.80 10.37 -4.23
N ARG A 350 16.03 10.23 -5.53
CA ARG A 350 16.86 11.13 -6.30
C ARG A 350 16.04 11.86 -7.35
N SER A 351 16.10 13.17 -7.33
CA SER A 351 15.38 14.04 -8.30
C SER A 351 13.87 13.76 -8.36
N GLY A 352 13.24 13.39 -7.23
CA GLY A 352 11.81 13.09 -7.18
C GLY A 352 11.41 11.70 -7.69
N VAL A 353 12.39 10.86 -8.05
CA VAL A 353 12.19 9.47 -8.48
C VAL A 353 12.87 8.52 -7.48
N GLU A 354 12.19 7.45 -7.09
CA GLU A 354 12.75 6.41 -6.24
C GLU A 354 13.74 5.54 -7.02
N GLU A 355 14.99 5.42 -6.53
CA GLU A 355 15.99 4.55 -7.16
C GLU A 355 15.64 3.08 -6.99
N GLN A 356 15.76 2.35 -8.08
CA GLN A 356 15.49 0.91 -8.14
C GLN A 356 16.82 0.14 -8.25
N GLY A 357 17.04 -0.83 -7.33
CA GLY A 357 18.29 -1.60 -7.24
C GLY A 357 18.41 -2.76 -8.23
N VAL A 358 18.70 -3.98 -7.72
CA VAL A 358 19.00 -5.20 -8.50
C VAL A 358 17.88 -5.55 -9.50
N LEU A 359 16.62 -5.37 -9.13
CA LEU A 359 15.48 -5.59 -10.02
C LEU A 359 15.50 -4.67 -11.25
N ALA A 360 15.91 -3.42 -11.11
CA ALA A 360 16.04 -2.52 -12.24
C ALA A 360 17.09 -3.02 -13.24
N ARG A 361 18.19 -3.59 -12.74
CA ARG A 361 19.21 -4.22 -13.61
C ARG A 361 18.67 -5.46 -14.32
N LEU A 362 17.95 -6.31 -13.63
CA LEU A 362 17.33 -7.51 -14.23
C LEU A 362 16.29 -7.12 -15.30
N LEU A 363 15.47 -6.11 -15.03
CA LEU A 363 14.49 -5.59 -15.98
C LEU A 363 15.17 -4.90 -17.17
N ALA A 364 16.28 -4.18 -16.94
CA ALA A 364 17.06 -3.52 -18.00
C ALA A 364 17.85 -4.49 -18.88
N HIS A 365 18.30 -5.64 -18.35
CA HIS A 365 19.13 -6.61 -19.07
C HIS A 365 18.34 -7.66 -19.87
N GLY A 366 17.07 -7.47 -20.12
CA GLY A 366 16.36 -8.18 -21.17
C GLY A 366 15.48 -9.34 -20.75
N LEU A 367 15.12 -9.46 -19.47
CA LEU A 367 14.11 -10.44 -19.03
C LEU A 367 12.68 -9.99 -19.39
N ALA A 368 12.48 -8.69 -19.59
CA ALA A 368 11.26 -8.16 -20.20
C ALA A 368 11.63 -7.55 -21.56
N LYS A 369 11.07 -8.08 -22.62
CA LYS A 369 11.17 -7.48 -23.97
C LYS A 369 10.68 -6.03 -24.02
N ASN A 370 10.07 -5.54 -22.92
CA ASN A 370 9.65 -4.17 -22.68
C ASN A 370 9.81 -3.80 -21.19
N PRO A 371 10.98 -3.30 -20.72
CA PRO A 371 11.21 -2.91 -19.34
C PRO A 371 10.33 -1.74 -18.86
N HIS A 372 9.74 -1.00 -19.79
CA HIS A 372 8.86 0.15 -19.49
C HIS A 372 7.46 -0.25 -18.98
N ASN A 373 7.10 -1.55 -19.00
CA ASN A 373 5.75 -2.01 -18.70
C ASN A 373 5.58 -2.65 -17.30
N VAL A 374 6.58 -2.56 -16.43
CA VAL A 374 6.50 -3.12 -15.07
C VAL A 374 6.88 -2.04 -14.06
N LYS A 375 5.95 -1.70 -13.17
CA LYS A 375 6.21 -0.81 -12.03
C LYS A 375 6.67 -1.63 -10.82
N VAL A 376 7.74 -1.20 -10.17
CA VAL A 376 8.27 -1.81 -8.94
C VAL A 376 7.98 -0.89 -7.77
N TRP A 377 7.35 -1.43 -6.74
CA TRP A 377 7.00 -0.69 -5.51
C TRP A 377 7.64 -1.33 -4.29
N LYS A 378 8.14 -0.47 -3.39
CA LYS A 378 8.75 -0.85 -2.11
C LYS A 378 7.81 -0.39 -1.00
N VAL A 379 7.26 -1.34 -0.27
CA VAL A 379 6.28 -1.11 0.80
C VAL A 379 6.87 -1.45 2.15
#